data_f530b8992f65d0ff57d50b7665c1a80c
#
_entry.id   f530b8992f65d0ff57d50b7665c1a80c
#
_cell.length_a   1.000
_cell.length_b   1.000
_cell.length_c   1.000
_cell.angle_alpha   90.00
_cell.angle_beta   90.00
_cell.angle_gamma   90.00
#
_symmetry.space_group_name_H-M   'P 1'
#
loop_
_entity.id
_entity.type
_entity.pdbx_description
1 polymer ?
#
loop_
_entity_poly.entity_id
_entity_poly.type
_entity_poly.pdbx_seq_one_letter_code
_entity_poly.pdbx_strand_id
1 'polypeptide(L)'
;MPSYRVRMVVGDLRDGVDPATVLPAAADAARGLSAVEASYVEVVRGTPRLTIRFEVPDDATAAAVRRAVVGRTDELVEVDVSRVYRRYGPRWYPLR
;
A
#
# COMPACT_ATOMS: atom_id res chain seq x y z
N MET A 1 -14.86 7.33 9.41
CA MET A 1 -13.46 7.74 9.13
C MET A 1 -13.22 7.77 7.64
N PRO A 2 -12.36 8.64 7.14
CA PRO A 2 -12.01 8.64 5.72
C PRO A 2 -11.35 7.34 5.29
N SER A 3 -11.62 6.95 4.04
CA SER A 3 -10.93 5.85 3.38
C SER A 3 -9.75 6.36 2.57
N TYR A 4 -8.65 5.63 2.65
CA TYR A 4 -7.43 5.90 1.90
C TYR A 4 -6.98 4.63 1.18
N ARG A 5 -6.11 4.80 0.21
CA ARG A 5 -5.36 3.67 -0.34
C ARG A 5 -3.91 4.05 -0.59
N VAL A 6 -3.00 3.16 -0.25
CA VAL A 6 -1.62 3.24 -0.68
C VAL A 6 -1.44 2.29 -1.87
N ARG A 7 -0.87 2.83 -2.94
CA ARG A 7 -0.59 2.08 -4.15
C ARG A 7 0.90 2.13 -4.43
N MET A 8 1.48 0.95 -4.64
CA MET A 8 2.92 0.80 -4.87
C MET A 8 3.17 0.10 -6.20
N VAL A 9 4.03 0.69 -7.03
CA VAL A 9 4.59 0.02 -8.19
C VAL A 9 5.83 -0.72 -7.70
N VAL A 10 5.91 -2.02 -7.94
CA VAL A 10 7.00 -2.86 -7.44
C VAL A 10 7.81 -3.46 -8.58
N GLY A 11 9.09 -3.67 -8.30
CA GLY A 11 10.05 -4.26 -9.23
C GLY A 11 10.45 -5.68 -8.82
N ASP A 12 11.77 -5.92 -8.74
CA ASP A 12 12.31 -7.24 -8.47
C ASP A 12 12.16 -7.65 -7.01
N LEU A 13 11.88 -8.93 -6.79
CA LEU A 13 11.88 -9.53 -5.46
C LEU A 13 13.30 -9.53 -4.89
N ARG A 14 13.40 -9.35 -3.57
CA ARG A 14 14.67 -9.56 -2.86
C ARG A 14 15.02 -11.06 -2.88
N ASP A 15 16.30 -11.36 -2.73
CA ASP A 15 16.79 -12.74 -2.77
C ASP A 15 16.09 -13.63 -1.72
N GLY A 16 15.61 -14.78 -2.17
CA GLY A 16 15.00 -15.77 -1.28
C GLY A 16 13.57 -15.46 -0.86
N VAL A 17 12.96 -14.38 -1.36
CA VAL A 17 11.59 -14.00 -0.99
C VAL A 17 10.58 -14.74 -1.85
N ASP A 18 9.60 -15.39 -1.19
CA ASP A 18 8.45 -15.97 -1.86
C ASP A 18 7.48 -14.84 -2.25
N PRO A 19 7.14 -14.71 -3.55
CA PRO A 19 6.20 -13.67 -4.01
C PRO A 19 4.87 -13.65 -3.26
N ALA A 20 4.38 -14.81 -2.84
CA ALA A 20 3.10 -14.94 -2.14
C ALA A 20 3.09 -14.28 -0.75
N THR A 21 4.26 -13.97 -0.18
CA THR A 21 4.36 -13.34 1.14
C THR A 21 4.31 -11.82 1.11
N VAL A 22 4.48 -11.20 -0.06
CA VAL A 22 4.63 -9.75 -0.16
C VAL A 22 3.35 -9.01 0.19
N LEU A 23 2.23 -9.35 -0.44
CA LEU A 23 0.96 -8.68 -0.17
C LEU A 23 0.47 -8.87 1.26
N PRO A 24 0.50 -10.08 1.85
CA PRO A 24 0.13 -10.25 3.25
C PRO A 24 1.00 -9.42 4.20
N ALA A 25 2.30 -9.34 3.97
CA ALA A 25 3.20 -8.55 4.80
C ALA A 25 2.89 -7.05 4.73
N ALA A 26 2.62 -6.54 3.53
CA ALA A 26 2.21 -5.15 3.34
C ALA A 26 0.89 -4.84 4.07
N ALA A 27 -0.10 -5.72 3.93
CA ALA A 27 -1.39 -5.56 4.61
C ALA A 27 -1.22 -5.62 6.14
N ASP A 28 -0.39 -6.51 6.65
CA ASP A 28 -0.14 -6.62 8.10
C ASP A 28 0.53 -5.35 8.65
N ALA A 29 1.45 -4.75 7.90
CA ALA A 29 2.05 -3.47 8.29
C ALA A 29 1.00 -2.36 8.41
N ALA A 30 0.03 -2.34 7.50
CA ALA A 30 -1.09 -1.38 7.57
C ALA A 30 -1.99 -1.66 8.78
N ARG A 31 -2.25 -2.92 9.09
CA ARG A 31 -3.13 -3.31 10.24
C ARG A 31 -2.58 -2.85 11.57
N GLY A 32 -1.28 -2.68 11.70
CA GLY A 32 -0.68 -2.16 12.93
C GLY A 32 -1.10 -0.72 13.27
N LEU A 33 -1.56 0.04 12.28
CA LEU A 33 -1.87 1.47 12.42
C LEU A 33 -3.27 1.85 11.93
N SER A 34 -4.02 0.94 11.33
CA SER A 34 -5.28 1.28 10.66
C SER A 34 -6.22 0.08 10.58
N ALA A 35 -7.47 0.35 10.16
CA ALA A 35 -8.41 -0.69 9.77
C ALA A 35 -8.25 -0.96 8.27
N VAL A 36 -7.73 -2.14 7.92
CA VAL A 36 -7.56 -2.52 6.51
C VAL A 36 -8.87 -3.00 5.94
N GLU A 37 -9.31 -2.36 4.84
CA GLU A 37 -10.56 -2.70 4.15
C GLU A 37 -10.34 -3.73 3.04
N ALA A 38 -9.24 -3.62 2.30
CA ALA A 38 -8.93 -4.48 1.17
C ALA A 38 -7.43 -4.44 0.86
N SER A 39 -6.93 -5.52 0.28
CA SER A 39 -5.57 -5.60 -0.24
C SER A 39 -5.57 -6.47 -1.50
N TYR A 40 -4.88 -6.03 -2.54
CA TYR A 40 -4.84 -6.77 -3.79
C TYR A 40 -3.64 -6.38 -4.66
N VAL A 41 -3.34 -7.26 -5.62
CA VAL A 41 -2.32 -7.03 -6.65
C VAL A 41 -3.04 -6.84 -7.99
N GLU A 42 -2.59 -5.84 -8.74
CA GLU A 42 -3.00 -5.63 -10.13
C GLU A 42 -1.76 -5.71 -11.03
N VAL A 43 -1.94 -6.15 -12.26
CA VAL A 43 -0.91 -6.06 -13.29
C VAL A 43 -1.42 -5.11 -14.36
N VAL A 44 -0.74 -3.96 -14.53
CA VAL A 44 -1.10 -2.95 -15.51
C VAL A 44 0.05 -2.81 -16.50
N ARG A 45 -0.20 -3.19 -17.75
CA ARG A 45 0.81 -3.17 -18.81
C ARG A 45 2.08 -3.94 -18.44
N GLY A 46 1.89 -5.11 -17.80
CA GLY A 46 3.00 -5.95 -17.37
C GLY A 46 3.67 -5.52 -16.06
N THR A 47 3.25 -4.43 -15.44
CA THR A 47 3.83 -3.91 -14.20
C THR A 47 2.93 -4.23 -13.02
N PRO A 48 3.43 -4.95 -12.00
CA PRO A 48 2.64 -5.25 -10.80
C PRO A 48 2.49 -4.02 -9.91
N ARG A 49 1.28 -3.86 -9.37
CA ARG A 49 0.93 -2.84 -8.38
C ARG A 49 0.29 -3.49 -7.19
N LEU A 50 0.74 -3.10 -6.01
CA LEU A 50 0.11 -3.49 -4.76
C LEU A 50 -0.77 -2.34 -4.27
N THR A 51 -2.00 -2.66 -3.85
CA THR A 51 -2.92 -1.68 -3.29
C THR A 51 -3.41 -2.16 -1.94
N ILE A 52 -3.31 -1.28 -0.93
CA ILE A 52 -3.86 -1.50 0.41
C ILE A 52 -4.87 -0.38 0.67
N ARG A 53 -6.13 -0.73 0.90
CA ARG A 53 -7.17 0.22 1.32
C ARG A 53 -7.35 0.14 2.82
N PHE A 54 -7.45 1.30 3.45
CA PHE A 54 -7.52 1.40 4.90
C PHE A 54 -8.29 2.65 5.35
N GLU A 55 -8.77 2.62 6.60
CA GLU A 55 -9.40 3.76 7.24
C GLU A 55 -8.54 4.28 8.38
N VAL A 56 -8.37 5.59 8.43
CA VAL A 56 -7.71 6.34 9.51
C VAL A 56 -8.37 7.71 9.66
N PRO A 57 -8.20 8.40 10.80
CA PRO A 57 -8.90 9.66 11.06
C PRO A 57 -8.50 10.82 10.15
N ASP A 58 -7.25 10.89 9.71
CA ASP A 58 -6.71 12.07 9.03
C ASP A 58 -5.54 11.75 8.09
N ASP A 59 -5.16 12.75 7.30
CA ASP A 59 -4.11 12.62 6.30
C ASP A 59 -2.72 12.36 6.92
N ALA A 60 -2.44 12.92 8.10
CA ALA A 60 -1.15 12.69 8.77
C ALA A 60 -1.00 11.23 9.19
N THR A 61 -2.07 10.63 9.70
CA THR A 61 -2.08 9.21 10.05
C THR A 61 -1.96 8.35 8.79
N ALA A 62 -2.62 8.74 7.70
CA ALA A 62 -2.49 8.04 6.41
C ALA A 62 -1.03 8.06 5.90
N ALA A 63 -0.32 9.17 6.08
CA ALA A 63 1.09 9.25 5.74
C ALA A 63 1.95 8.31 6.59
N ALA A 64 1.62 8.15 7.87
CA ALA A 64 2.31 7.20 8.75
C ALA A 64 2.06 5.75 8.30
N VAL A 65 0.84 5.42 7.91
CA VAL A 65 0.51 4.10 7.35
C VAL A 65 1.33 3.85 6.09
N ARG A 66 1.42 4.83 5.18
CA ARG A 66 2.24 4.70 3.97
C ARG A 66 3.68 4.38 4.31
N ARG A 67 4.29 5.09 5.25
CA ARG A 67 5.68 4.84 5.65
C ARG A 67 5.89 3.42 6.16
N ALA A 68 4.98 2.93 6.99
CA ALA A 68 5.05 1.57 7.53
C ALA A 68 4.90 0.51 6.43
N VAL A 69 3.93 0.70 5.55
CA VAL A 69 3.64 -0.24 4.44
C VAL A 69 4.80 -0.26 3.45
N VAL A 70 5.28 0.90 3.02
CA VAL A 70 6.39 0.99 2.07
C VAL A 70 7.67 0.42 2.67
N GLY A 71 7.97 0.75 3.93
CA GLY A 71 9.15 0.24 4.61
C GLY A 71 9.16 -1.29 4.69
N ARG A 72 8.03 -1.88 5.07
CA ARG A 72 7.91 -3.35 5.12
C ARG A 72 7.99 -3.99 3.74
N THR A 73 7.29 -3.42 2.77
CA THR A 73 7.26 -3.95 1.40
C THR A 73 8.65 -3.89 0.77
N ASP A 74 9.38 -2.80 0.99
CA ASP A 74 10.73 -2.61 0.44
C ASP A 74 11.75 -3.63 0.97
N GLU A 75 11.52 -4.22 2.12
CA GLU A 75 12.35 -5.32 2.63
C GLU A 75 12.21 -6.60 1.78
N LEU A 76 11.10 -6.76 1.06
CA LEU A 76 10.74 -7.97 0.33
C LEU A 76 10.85 -7.82 -1.18
N VAL A 77 10.60 -6.61 -1.70
CA VAL A 77 10.57 -6.33 -3.13
C VAL A 77 10.97 -4.87 -3.34
N GLU A 78 11.57 -4.56 -4.49
CA GLU A 78 11.85 -3.16 -4.84
C GLU A 78 10.55 -2.38 -4.98
N VAL A 79 10.45 -1.23 -4.28
CA VAL A 79 9.34 -0.31 -4.42
C VAL A 79 9.81 0.89 -5.25
N ASP A 80 9.30 1.01 -6.48
CA ASP A 80 9.70 2.08 -7.39
C ASP A 80 8.96 3.39 -7.09
N VAL A 81 7.64 3.30 -6.98
CA VAL A 81 6.78 4.45 -6.74
C VAL A 81 5.72 4.08 -5.71
N SER A 82 5.46 4.98 -4.78
CA SER A 82 4.34 4.82 -3.85
C SER A 82 3.54 6.11 -3.78
N ARG A 83 2.21 5.98 -3.72
CA ARG A 83 1.30 7.12 -3.58
C ARG A 83 0.18 6.76 -2.62
N VAL A 84 -0.28 7.76 -1.87
CA VAL A 84 -1.49 7.65 -1.05
C VAL A 84 -2.57 8.48 -1.69
N TYR A 85 -3.78 7.91 -1.70
CA TYR A 85 -4.98 8.58 -2.18
C TYR A 85 -6.01 8.63 -1.06
N ARG A 86 -6.77 9.71 -1.01
CA ARG A 86 -7.93 9.83 -0.15
C ARG A 86 -9.20 9.77 -0.98
N ARG A 87 -10.20 9.04 -0.48
CA ARG A 87 -11.49 8.92 -1.14
C ARG A 87 -12.40 10.08 -0.74
N TYR A 88 -13.02 10.71 -1.74
CA TYR A 88 -14.09 11.70 -1.58
C TYR A 88 -15.26 11.24 -2.46
N GLY A 89 -16.33 10.74 -1.83
CA GLY A 89 -17.43 10.13 -2.57
C GLY A 89 -16.93 8.94 -3.39
N PRO A 90 -17.20 8.88 -4.70
CA PRO A 90 -16.73 7.79 -5.55
C PRO A 90 -15.32 7.99 -6.11
N ARG A 91 -14.65 9.10 -5.78
CA ARG A 91 -13.37 9.48 -6.40
C ARG A 91 -12.22 9.39 -5.43
N TRP A 92 -11.04 9.11 -5.98
CA TRP A 92 -9.78 9.04 -5.25
C TRP A 92 -8.87 10.17 -5.68
N TYR A 93 -8.31 10.90 -4.72
CA TYR A 93 -7.43 12.04 -4.94
C TYR A 93 -6.07 11.79 -4.28
N PRO A 94 -4.96 12.03 -5.01
CA PRO A 94 -3.64 11.86 -4.41
C PRO A 94 -3.42 12.88 -3.30
N LEU A 95 -2.79 12.43 -2.21
CA LEU A 95 -2.29 13.32 -1.16
C LEU A 95 -0.95 13.90 -1.59
N ARG A 96 -0.74 15.13 -1.23
CA ARG A 96 0.51 15.84 -1.52
C ARG A 96 1.51 15.73 -0.40
#